data_b2d42ea94351b6eb00371ced6d799e23
#
_entry.id   b2d42ea94351b6eb00371ced6d799e23
#
_cell.length_a   1.000
_cell.length_b   1.000
_cell.length_c   1.000
_cell.angle_alpha   90.00
_cell.angle_beta   90.00
_cell.angle_gamma   90.00
#
_symmetry.space_group_name_H-M   'P 1'
#
loop_
_entity.id
_entity.type
_entity.pdbx_description
1 polymer ?
#
loop_
_entity_poly.entity_id
_entity_poly.type
_entity_poly.pdbx_seq_one_letter_code
_entity_poly.pdbx_strand_id
1 'polypeptide(L)'
;MSNDSLQTSTTASPGPVLMVVDDDPMVRKIVTRGLASLGAAEIIEVGDGQAALEYLREKSVDVVVTDVVMPRMDGLELMKWAQENCPEPLWIILSGVETFDAAVDALHLGAFDYLAKPPEVQRVRVAVRNALDQIKLVRDRQRLYSELAANVAELEAANRVLEDQAAVIQADLDRAEVIQRALLPQAPPKVAGWCMDTLYRPGSSVGGDFYDAILLDQDHLALVIADAAGHGVAAAMISVLFKTRLHPMGQGGEILGPAQVLRDLNHTLFQTLSAPGTFITAAYVLVDLRQGSARFASAGHTPCVLASPGSEPRLLQRTGPALGLDAEADYAQTEVAIAPGERLLLYTDGVTDGGADSPALAQLGSALGADTAHADLLAPLYEAARRGVSGDRDDITMLLLERAEGDSHFDDTPTREQRTESQQPVSQPHLHQGARPGQAFLSISGAATWLCSQSLLDAARNLLAQHGHLSIDLADCDNLDSTCLGTLHELVCEHDREVGLQRVPDNIRALFDELSMGKVMDHISEDSEPLPDAMQTLHSDAVNPDQQGRRILRAHETLAALSEGNRQQFAAVVESLRADLANKDQDG
;
A
#
# COMPACT_ATOMS: atom_id res chain seq x y z
N MET A 1 9.53 -11.29 30.90
CA MET A 1 9.59 -11.50 32.36
C MET A 1 10.21 -10.28 32.97
N SER A 2 9.42 -9.40 33.52
CA SER A 2 9.69 -8.54 34.68
C SER A 2 8.43 -7.70 34.87
N ASN A 3 7.59 -8.19 35.75
CA ASN A 3 6.45 -7.47 36.31
C ASN A 3 7.02 -6.43 37.27
N ASP A 4 7.14 -5.20 36.85
CA ASP A 4 7.36 -4.09 37.79
C ASP A 4 6.00 -3.57 38.22
N SER A 5 5.65 -3.93 39.42
CA SER A 5 4.47 -3.51 40.16
C SER A 5 4.48 -1.99 40.32
N LEU A 6 3.64 -1.30 39.59
CA LEU A 6 3.23 0.07 39.86
C LEU A 6 2.53 0.12 41.23
N GLN A 7 3.30 0.32 42.28
CA GLN A 7 2.78 0.77 43.56
C GLN A 7 2.24 2.20 43.38
N THR A 8 0.96 2.32 43.12
CA THR A 8 0.24 3.59 43.32
C THR A 8 0.29 3.94 44.78
N SER A 9 1.19 4.84 45.15
CA SER A 9 1.17 5.55 46.42
C SER A 9 -0.11 6.39 46.48
N THR A 10 -1.14 5.82 47.07
CA THR A 10 -2.35 6.55 47.48
C THR A 10 -1.93 7.53 48.58
N THR A 11 -1.48 8.73 48.23
CA THR A 11 -1.43 9.87 49.16
C THR A 11 -2.87 10.19 49.50
N ALA A 12 -3.34 9.76 50.66
CA ALA A 12 -4.63 10.14 51.19
C ALA A 12 -4.71 11.67 51.16
N SER A 13 -5.66 12.21 50.41
CA SER A 13 -5.92 13.66 50.44
C SER A 13 -6.20 14.07 51.87
N PRO A 14 -5.64 15.18 52.34
CA PRO A 14 -5.96 15.70 53.68
C PRO A 14 -7.49 15.82 53.78
N GLY A 15 -8.06 15.39 54.91
CA GLY A 15 -9.51 15.44 55.14
C GLY A 15 -10.01 16.90 54.99
N PRO A 16 -11.34 17.09 54.87
CA PRO A 16 -11.94 18.41 54.66
C PRO A 16 -11.69 19.35 55.87
N VAL A 17 -11.55 20.63 55.57
CA VAL A 17 -11.43 21.71 56.55
C VAL A 17 -12.79 22.34 56.77
N LEU A 18 -13.29 22.33 58.01
CA LEU A 18 -14.61 22.82 58.38
C LEU A 18 -14.46 24.04 59.30
N MET A 19 -15.35 25.02 59.12
CA MET A 19 -15.38 26.20 59.99
C MET A 19 -16.77 26.36 60.63
N VAL A 20 -16.78 26.72 61.92
CA VAL A 20 -17.99 27.03 62.70
C VAL A 20 -17.88 28.46 63.20
N VAL A 21 -18.85 29.30 62.83
CA VAL A 21 -18.88 30.72 63.16
C VAL A 21 -20.20 31.00 63.92
N ASP A 22 -20.12 31.31 65.20
CA ASP A 22 -21.27 31.65 66.03
C ASP A 22 -20.79 32.38 67.29
N ASP A 23 -21.48 33.38 67.75
CA ASP A 23 -21.04 34.14 68.93
C ASP A 23 -21.38 33.38 70.23
N ASP A 24 -22.37 32.48 70.23
CA ASP A 24 -22.70 31.63 71.39
C ASP A 24 -21.75 30.41 71.48
N PRO A 25 -20.92 30.30 72.53
CA PRO A 25 -20.01 29.18 72.71
C PRO A 25 -20.74 27.83 72.90
N MET A 26 -22.00 27.83 73.34
CA MET A 26 -22.77 26.59 73.48
C MET A 26 -23.22 26.06 72.11
N VAL A 27 -23.64 26.93 71.23
CA VAL A 27 -24.01 26.59 69.84
C VAL A 27 -22.79 26.08 69.09
N ARG A 28 -21.65 26.75 69.21
CA ARG A 28 -20.39 26.27 68.59
C ARG A 28 -20.06 24.84 68.99
N LYS A 29 -20.15 24.51 70.34
CA LYS A 29 -19.89 23.17 70.85
C LYS A 29 -20.86 22.12 70.28
N ILE A 30 -22.16 22.46 70.15
CA ILE A 30 -23.17 21.56 69.60
C ILE A 30 -22.85 21.26 68.12
N VAL A 31 -22.53 22.29 67.34
CA VAL A 31 -22.18 22.14 65.92
C VAL A 31 -20.90 21.33 65.75
N THR A 32 -19.81 21.70 66.45
CA THR A 32 -18.54 20.97 66.45
C THR A 32 -18.67 19.50 66.82
N ARG A 33 -19.55 19.18 67.79
CA ARG A 33 -19.86 17.79 68.16
C ARG A 33 -20.53 17.04 67.00
N GLY A 34 -21.38 17.71 66.19
CA GLY A 34 -21.97 17.17 64.98
C GLY A 34 -20.94 16.86 63.90
N LEU A 35 -19.88 17.68 63.81
CA LEU A 35 -18.81 17.55 62.81
C LEU A 35 -17.75 16.51 63.15
N ALA A 36 -17.51 16.22 64.44
CA ALA A 36 -16.45 15.34 64.94
C ALA A 36 -16.37 13.94 64.30
N SER A 37 -17.51 13.41 63.78
CA SER A 37 -17.58 12.08 63.16
C SER A 37 -17.44 12.11 61.62
N LEU A 38 -17.21 13.26 61.00
CA LEU A 38 -17.19 13.41 59.55
C LEU A 38 -15.77 13.31 58.94
N GLY A 39 -14.76 12.97 59.73
CA GLY A 39 -13.40 12.75 59.22
C GLY A 39 -12.71 14.05 58.73
N ALA A 40 -13.08 15.19 59.32
CA ALA A 40 -12.43 16.45 59.02
C ALA A 40 -10.94 16.43 59.44
N ALA A 41 -10.07 17.02 58.59
CA ALA A 41 -8.68 17.23 58.93
C ALA A 41 -8.54 18.31 59.99
N GLU A 42 -9.36 19.36 59.94
CA GLU A 42 -9.40 20.47 60.90
C GLU A 42 -10.83 20.98 61.06
N ILE A 43 -11.20 21.34 62.28
CA ILE A 43 -12.45 22.05 62.61
C ILE A 43 -12.06 23.35 63.28
N ILE A 44 -12.39 24.48 62.64
CA ILE A 44 -12.05 25.83 63.10
C ILE A 44 -13.25 26.44 63.78
N GLU A 45 -13.12 26.89 65.03
CA GLU A 45 -14.17 27.57 65.78
C GLU A 45 -13.82 29.05 65.88
N VAL A 46 -14.72 29.93 65.42
CA VAL A 46 -14.56 31.38 65.56
C VAL A 46 -15.85 32.00 66.12
N GLY A 47 -15.69 33.09 66.88
CA GLY A 47 -16.80 33.69 67.62
C GLY A 47 -17.51 34.84 66.90
N ASP A 48 -17.11 35.21 65.70
CA ASP A 48 -17.72 36.31 64.92
C ASP A 48 -17.26 36.31 63.47
N GLY A 49 -17.96 37.02 62.61
CA GLY A 49 -17.69 37.08 61.18
C GLY A 49 -16.37 37.74 60.83
N GLN A 50 -15.86 38.68 61.63
CA GLN A 50 -14.57 39.34 61.36
C GLN A 50 -13.40 38.36 61.52
N ALA A 51 -13.41 37.55 62.58
CA ALA A 51 -12.40 36.52 62.80
C ALA A 51 -12.47 35.42 61.73
N ALA A 52 -13.66 35.05 61.27
CA ALA A 52 -13.87 34.13 60.15
C ALA A 52 -13.30 34.70 58.85
N LEU A 53 -13.53 35.96 58.54
CA LEU A 53 -12.99 36.64 57.36
C LEU A 53 -11.45 36.65 57.37
N GLU A 54 -10.83 36.98 58.50
CA GLU A 54 -9.37 36.95 58.61
C GLU A 54 -8.77 35.57 58.30
N TYR A 55 -9.42 34.50 58.79
CA TYR A 55 -9.01 33.13 58.48
C TYR A 55 -9.18 32.76 57.02
N LEU A 56 -10.35 33.09 56.42
CA LEU A 56 -10.68 32.80 55.01
C LEU A 56 -9.77 33.54 54.01
N ARG A 57 -9.12 34.63 54.41
CA ARG A 57 -8.11 35.34 53.61
C ARG A 57 -6.82 34.57 53.43
N GLU A 58 -6.47 33.76 54.43
CA GLU A 58 -5.17 33.08 54.50
C GLU A 58 -5.26 31.60 54.16
N LYS A 59 -6.41 30.98 54.41
CA LYS A 59 -6.58 29.54 54.31
C LYS A 59 -7.92 29.16 53.64
N SER A 60 -7.91 28.10 52.85
CA SER A 60 -9.09 27.53 52.27
C SER A 60 -9.90 26.70 53.28
N VAL A 61 -11.22 26.80 53.21
CA VAL A 61 -12.18 26.05 54.02
C VAL A 61 -13.19 25.39 53.07
N ASP A 62 -13.54 24.14 53.34
CA ASP A 62 -14.48 23.38 52.47
C ASP A 62 -15.95 23.71 52.81
N VAL A 63 -16.30 23.75 54.10
CA VAL A 63 -17.66 24.07 54.55
C VAL A 63 -17.61 25.04 55.71
N VAL A 64 -18.45 26.07 55.63
CA VAL A 64 -18.65 27.04 56.72
C VAL A 64 -20.05 26.90 57.24
N VAL A 65 -20.18 26.67 58.58
CA VAL A 65 -21.46 26.72 59.29
C VAL A 65 -21.48 28.00 60.09
N THR A 66 -22.33 28.96 59.75
CA THR A 66 -22.35 30.28 60.38
C THR A 66 -23.71 30.70 60.89
N ASP A 67 -23.73 31.40 62.04
CA ASP A 67 -24.90 32.14 62.46
C ASP A 67 -25.17 33.32 61.52
N VAL A 68 -26.46 33.67 61.40
CA VAL A 68 -26.91 34.88 60.68
C VAL A 68 -26.56 36.12 61.45
N VAL A 69 -26.91 36.20 62.72
CA VAL A 69 -26.81 37.39 63.56
C VAL A 69 -25.64 37.27 64.53
N MET A 70 -24.60 38.03 64.29
CA MET A 70 -23.39 38.06 65.12
C MET A 70 -22.90 39.49 65.31
N PRO A 71 -22.18 39.82 66.42
CA PRO A 71 -21.56 41.12 66.60
C PRO A 71 -20.43 41.38 65.59
N ARG A 72 -20.25 42.65 65.20
CA ARG A 72 -19.19 43.15 64.31
C ARG A 72 -19.44 42.91 62.83
N MET A 73 -19.60 41.69 62.43
CA MET A 73 -19.91 41.27 61.06
C MET A 73 -20.90 40.10 61.14
N ASP A 74 -22.00 40.24 60.47
CA ASP A 74 -23.01 39.20 60.40
C ASP A 74 -22.67 38.10 59.37
N GLY A 75 -23.37 36.93 59.47
CA GLY A 75 -23.07 35.79 58.61
C GLY A 75 -23.39 36.01 57.12
N LEU A 76 -24.38 36.87 56.79
CA LEU A 76 -24.72 37.23 55.42
C LEU A 76 -23.68 38.15 54.79
N GLU A 77 -23.18 39.12 55.58
CA GLU A 77 -22.08 39.99 55.16
C GLU A 77 -20.80 39.20 54.92
N LEU A 78 -20.49 38.26 55.78
CA LEU A 78 -19.34 37.33 55.61
C LEU A 78 -19.48 36.48 54.34
N MET A 79 -20.66 35.95 54.11
CA MET A 79 -20.93 35.12 52.94
C MET A 79 -20.85 35.93 51.64
N LYS A 80 -21.39 37.15 51.59
CA LYS A 80 -21.28 38.07 50.42
C LYS A 80 -19.80 38.36 50.13
N TRP A 81 -19.03 38.70 51.14
CA TRP A 81 -17.60 38.93 50.95
C TRP A 81 -16.86 37.71 50.40
N ALA A 82 -17.19 36.53 50.93
CA ALA A 82 -16.58 35.29 50.48
C ALA A 82 -16.91 34.92 49.04
N GLN A 83 -18.13 35.17 48.56
CA GLN A 83 -18.48 34.95 47.16
C GLN A 83 -17.61 35.76 46.18
N GLU A 84 -17.18 36.94 46.56
CA GLU A 84 -16.36 37.79 45.71
C GLU A 84 -14.84 37.46 45.83
N ASN A 85 -14.40 36.93 46.97
CA ASN A 85 -12.97 36.81 47.31
C ASN A 85 -12.49 35.35 47.46
N CYS A 86 -13.35 34.44 47.88
CA CYS A 86 -13.04 33.01 48.05
C CYS A 86 -14.30 32.14 47.85
N PRO A 87 -14.75 31.91 46.62
CA PRO A 87 -16.02 31.24 46.33
C PRO A 87 -16.05 29.74 46.63
N GLU A 88 -14.96 29.15 47.11
CA GLU A 88 -14.83 27.69 47.27
C GLU A 88 -15.68 27.08 48.40
N PRO A 89 -15.88 27.75 49.59
CA PRO A 89 -16.64 27.12 50.68
C PRO A 89 -18.12 26.94 50.36
N LEU A 90 -18.68 25.82 50.79
CA LEU A 90 -20.15 25.68 50.87
C LEU A 90 -20.66 26.20 52.22
N TRP A 91 -21.72 26.98 52.16
CA TRP A 91 -22.25 27.70 53.33
C TRP A 91 -23.50 27.05 53.88
N ILE A 92 -23.53 26.75 55.20
CA ILE A 92 -24.68 26.29 55.93
C ILE A 92 -25.03 27.35 56.99
N ILE A 93 -26.24 27.84 56.95
CA ILE A 93 -26.66 28.99 57.80
C ILE A 93 -27.42 28.47 59.03
N LEU A 94 -27.06 28.99 60.19
CA LEU A 94 -27.81 28.79 61.43
C LEU A 94 -28.81 29.96 61.63
N SER A 95 -30.14 29.68 61.75
CA SER A 95 -31.15 30.73 61.83
C SER A 95 -32.07 30.52 63.03
N GLY A 96 -32.39 31.60 63.79
CA GLY A 96 -33.42 31.62 64.83
C GLY A 96 -34.84 31.77 64.23
N VAL A 97 -35.85 31.57 65.06
CA VAL A 97 -37.26 31.66 64.65
C VAL A 97 -37.62 33.08 64.18
N GLU A 98 -36.96 34.12 64.74
CA GLU A 98 -37.17 35.54 64.40
C GLU A 98 -36.44 35.99 63.14
N THR A 99 -35.64 35.13 62.54
CA THR A 99 -34.74 35.45 61.40
C THR A 99 -35.07 34.60 60.14
N PHE A 100 -36.30 34.12 59.99
CA PHE A 100 -36.71 33.29 58.87
C PHE A 100 -36.48 33.97 57.52
N ASP A 101 -36.81 35.26 57.40
CA ASP A 101 -36.56 36.03 56.17
C ASP A 101 -35.06 36.12 55.80
N ALA A 102 -34.21 36.22 56.80
CA ALA A 102 -32.75 36.22 56.57
C ALA A 102 -32.22 34.81 56.12
N ALA A 103 -32.87 33.71 56.51
CA ALA A 103 -32.52 32.39 56.01
C ALA A 103 -32.94 32.25 54.51
N VAL A 104 -34.05 32.86 54.07
CA VAL A 104 -34.45 32.92 52.68
C VAL A 104 -33.45 33.78 51.88
N ASP A 105 -33.04 34.93 52.40
CA ASP A 105 -32.00 35.76 51.76
C ASP A 105 -30.67 35.03 51.62
N ALA A 106 -30.26 34.25 52.61
CA ALA A 106 -29.08 33.40 52.53
C ALA A 106 -29.12 32.37 51.40
N LEU A 107 -30.28 31.69 51.21
CA LEU A 107 -30.49 30.76 50.11
C LEU A 107 -30.42 31.45 48.74
N HIS A 108 -30.99 32.67 48.62
CA HIS A 108 -30.86 33.52 47.40
C HIS A 108 -29.41 33.92 47.14
N LEU A 109 -28.62 34.07 48.18
CA LEU A 109 -27.18 34.30 48.10
C LEU A 109 -26.35 33.02 47.85
N GLY A 110 -26.99 31.88 47.63
CA GLY A 110 -26.29 30.63 47.32
C GLY A 110 -25.84 29.80 48.52
N ALA A 111 -26.42 30.01 49.70
CA ALA A 111 -26.22 29.06 50.81
C ALA A 111 -26.61 27.65 50.41
N PHE A 112 -25.79 26.67 50.78
CA PHE A 112 -26.05 25.25 50.46
C PHE A 112 -27.24 24.70 51.22
N ASP A 113 -27.35 25.07 52.50
CA ASP A 113 -28.45 24.61 53.38
C ASP A 113 -28.62 25.60 54.56
N TYR A 114 -29.75 25.45 55.31
CA TYR A 114 -29.97 26.19 56.54
C TYR A 114 -30.46 25.30 57.67
N LEU A 115 -30.15 25.60 58.92
CA LEU A 115 -30.50 24.88 60.12
C LEU A 115 -31.12 25.81 61.16
N ALA A 116 -32.29 25.42 61.76
CA ALA A 116 -32.92 26.18 62.81
C ALA A 116 -32.14 26.08 64.13
N LYS A 117 -32.09 27.17 64.90
CA LYS A 117 -31.53 27.22 66.27
C LYS A 117 -32.63 26.86 67.28
N PRO A 118 -32.34 26.02 68.33
CA PRO A 118 -31.04 25.40 68.61
C PRO A 118 -30.78 24.24 67.62
N PRO A 119 -29.54 24.12 67.06
CA PRO A 119 -29.25 23.09 66.08
C PRO A 119 -29.18 21.69 66.72
N GLU A 120 -29.86 20.74 66.12
CA GLU A 120 -29.74 19.33 66.50
C GLU A 120 -28.46 18.71 65.86
N VAL A 121 -27.65 18.04 66.69
CA VAL A 121 -26.38 17.39 66.28
C VAL A 121 -26.58 16.52 65.04
N GLN A 122 -27.68 15.79 64.96
CA GLN A 122 -27.94 14.90 63.80
C GLN A 122 -28.21 15.69 62.49
N ARG A 123 -28.94 16.83 62.59
CA ARG A 123 -29.24 17.69 61.44
C ARG A 123 -27.99 18.35 60.92
N VAL A 124 -27.14 18.88 61.81
CA VAL A 124 -25.81 19.45 61.47
C VAL A 124 -24.97 18.41 60.71
N ARG A 125 -24.93 17.17 61.21
CA ARG A 125 -24.17 16.09 60.61
C ARG A 125 -24.65 15.76 59.17
N VAL A 126 -25.95 15.71 58.95
CA VAL A 126 -26.52 15.44 57.61
C VAL A 126 -26.23 16.58 56.65
N ALA A 127 -26.48 17.83 57.04
CA ALA A 127 -26.24 19.00 56.21
C ALA A 127 -24.78 19.12 55.76
N VAL A 128 -23.84 18.98 56.70
CA VAL A 128 -22.40 19.08 56.38
C VAL A 128 -21.93 17.86 55.57
N ARG A 129 -22.47 16.65 55.82
CA ARG A 129 -22.18 15.48 54.96
C ARG A 129 -22.60 15.70 53.53
N ASN A 130 -23.83 16.18 53.31
CA ASN A 130 -24.34 16.49 51.97
C ASN A 130 -23.46 17.55 51.27
N ALA A 131 -23.01 18.58 51.99
CA ALA A 131 -22.09 19.57 51.43
C ALA A 131 -20.74 18.97 51.04
N LEU A 132 -20.17 18.09 51.85
CA LEU A 132 -18.92 17.40 51.56
C LEU A 132 -19.07 16.42 50.38
N ASP A 133 -20.19 15.70 50.29
CA ASP A 133 -20.47 14.82 49.14
C ASP A 133 -20.61 15.62 47.84
N GLN A 134 -21.19 16.83 47.90
CA GLN A 134 -21.28 17.72 46.76
C GLN A 134 -19.90 18.22 46.30
N ILE A 135 -19.06 18.66 47.26
CA ILE A 135 -17.68 19.09 46.98
C ILE A 135 -16.89 17.93 46.31
N LYS A 136 -17.01 16.74 46.87
CA LYS A 136 -16.34 15.56 46.33
C LYS A 136 -16.79 15.26 44.90
N LEU A 137 -18.09 15.28 44.63
CA LEU A 137 -18.65 15.04 43.31
C LEU A 137 -18.14 16.05 42.29
N VAL A 138 -18.07 17.34 42.65
CA VAL A 138 -17.54 18.38 41.76
C VAL A 138 -16.06 18.18 41.46
N ARG A 139 -15.24 17.88 42.48
CA ARG A 139 -13.81 17.63 42.34
C ARG A 139 -13.53 16.37 41.51
N ASP A 140 -14.24 15.28 41.77
CA ASP A 140 -14.11 14.03 41.01
C ASP A 140 -14.51 14.24 39.54
N ARG A 141 -15.60 14.98 39.27
CA ARG A 141 -16.02 15.34 37.91
C ARG A 141 -14.92 16.13 37.19
N GLN A 142 -14.34 17.13 37.84
CA GLN A 142 -13.30 17.97 37.26
C GLN A 142 -12.02 17.20 36.94
N ARG A 143 -11.65 16.28 37.83
CA ARG A 143 -10.53 15.36 37.63
C ARG A 143 -10.80 14.43 36.43
N LEU A 144 -11.98 13.81 36.36
CA LEU A 144 -12.34 12.92 35.25
C LEU A 144 -12.36 13.64 33.91
N TYR A 145 -12.83 14.91 33.87
CA TYR A 145 -12.77 15.70 32.63
C TYR A 145 -11.33 15.99 32.20
N SER A 146 -10.43 16.29 33.15
CA SER A 146 -9.02 16.52 32.80
C SER A 146 -8.30 15.24 32.35
N GLU A 147 -8.59 14.09 32.97
CA GLU A 147 -8.09 12.78 32.54
C GLU A 147 -8.63 12.41 31.15
N LEU A 148 -9.92 12.63 30.89
CA LEU A 148 -10.51 12.38 29.58
C LEU A 148 -9.90 13.26 28.49
N ALA A 149 -9.72 14.54 28.75
CA ALA A 149 -9.09 15.45 27.80
C ALA A 149 -7.64 15.04 27.46
N ALA A 150 -6.86 14.59 28.46
CA ALA A 150 -5.51 14.08 28.25
C ALA A 150 -5.51 12.81 27.39
N ASN A 151 -6.40 11.85 27.69
CA ASN A 151 -6.51 10.60 26.93
C ASN A 151 -6.97 10.84 25.46
N VAL A 152 -7.90 11.78 25.24
CA VAL A 152 -8.33 12.16 23.88
C VAL A 152 -7.15 12.75 23.10
N ALA A 153 -6.38 13.65 23.70
CA ALA A 153 -5.21 14.25 23.03
C ALA A 153 -4.13 13.20 22.69
N GLU A 154 -3.90 12.24 23.59
CA GLU A 154 -2.96 11.13 23.34
C GLU A 154 -3.46 10.21 22.20
N LEU A 155 -4.75 9.87 22.19
CA LEU A 155 -5.35 9.05 21.15
C LEU A 155 -5.30 9.73 19.78
N GLU A 156 -5.59 11.04 19.72
CA GLU A 156 -5.48 11.82 18.48
C GLU A 156 -4.06 11.87 17.95
N ALA A 157 -3.06 12.03 18.85
CA ALA A 157 -1.65 12.00 18.45
C ALA A 157 -1.23 10.62 17.91
N ALA A 158 -1.66 9.53 18.56
CA ALA A 158 -1.40 8.17 18.08
C ALA A 158 -2.06 7.88 16.74
N ASN A 159 -3.32 8.31 16.54
CA ASN A 159 -4.01 8.14 15.27
C ASN A 159 -3.31 8.88 14.12
N ARG A 160 -2.82 10.10 14.32
CA ARG A 160 -2.05 10.82 13.29
C ARG A 160 -0.80 10.04 12.88
N VAL A 161 -0.06 9.50 13.84
CA VAL A 161 1.13 8.69 13.53
C VAL A 161 0.77 7.45 12.72
N LEU A 162 -0.33 6.78 13.06
CA LEU A 162 -0.81 5.61 12.31
C LEU A 162 -1.27 5.97 10.90
N GLU A 163 -1.96 7.10 10.72
CA GLU A 163 -2.38 7.61 9.41
C GLU A 163 -1.16 7.94 8.53
N ASP A 164 -0.15 8.62 9.09
CA ASP A 164 1.09 8.92 8.37
C ASP A 164 1.85 7.65 7.96
N GLN A 165 1.94 6.65 8.85
CA GLN A 165 2.56 5.36 8.54
C GLN A 165 1.78 4.60 7.46
N ALA A 166 0.45 4.57 7.55
CA ALA A 166 -0.40 3.93 6.56
C ALA A 166 -0.25 4.57 5.17
N ALA A 167 -0.14 5.91 5.11
CA ALA A 167 0.07 6.62 3.85
C ALA A 167 1.43 6.27 3.19
N VAL A 168 2.50 6.14 3.98
CA VAL A 168 3.81 5.71 3.46
C VAL A 168 3.76 4.29 2.92
N ILE A 169 3.17 3.36 3.67
CA ILE A 169 3.03 1.96 3.22
C ILE A 169 2.20 1.88 1.93
N GLN A 170 1.10 2.64 1.85
CA GLN A 170 0.27 2.67 0.65
C GLN A 170 1.04 3.18 -0.57
N ALA A 171 1.82 4.25 -0.42
CA ALA A 171 2.64 4.77 -1.51
C ALA A 171 3.71 3.76 -1.99
N ASP A 172 4.28 2.96 -1.09
CA ASP A 172 5.23 1.91 -1.46
C ASP A 172 4.53 0.74 -2.17
N LEU A 173 3.30 0.38 -1.76
CA LEU A 173 2.48 -0.61 -2.46
C LEU A 173 2.07 -0.16 -3.86
N ASP A 174 1.70 1.10 -4.03
CA ASP A 174 1.35 1.68 -5.34
C ASP A 174 2.56 1.63 -6.30
N ARG A 175 3.76 1.90 -5.80
CA ARG A 175 5.00 1.76 -6.59
C ARG A 175 5.27 0.29 -6.97
N ALA A 176 5.07 -0.64 -6.04
CA ALA A 176 5.23 -2.07 -6.31
C ALA A 176 4.23 -2.55 -7.37
N GLU A 177 2.98 -2.06 -7.36
CA GLU A 177 1.98 -2.33 -8.38
C GLU A 177 2.45 -1.89 -9.77
N VAL A 178 2.98 -0.68 -9.90
CA VAL A 178 3.51 -0.17 -11.17
C VAL A 178 4.64 -1.06 -11.70
N ILE A 179 5.57 -1.48 -10.84
CA ILE A 179 6.67 -2.38 -11.22
C ILE A 179 6.12 -3.74 -11.67
N GLN A 180 5.21 -4.33 -10.91
CA GLN A 180 4.62 -5.61 -11.23
C GLN A 180 3.85 -5.58 -12.56
N ARG A 181 3.05 -4.54 -12.79
CA ARG A 181 2.33 -4.34 -14.05
C ARG A 181 3.26 -4.22 -15.25
N ALA A 182 4.43 -3.60 -15.09
CA ALA A 182 5.43 -3.49 -16.15
C ALA A 182 6.06 -4.84 -16.55
N LEU A 183 5.98 -5.86 -15.68
CA LEU A 183 6.46 -7.22 -15.97
C LEU A 183 5.43 -8.08 -16.69
N LEU A 184 4.15 -7.71 -16.65
CA LEU A 184 3.08 -8.39 -17.37
C LEU A 184 3.03 -7.91 -18.83
N PRO A 185 2.59 -8.75 -19.79
CA PRO A 185 2.44 -8.33 -21.16
C PRO A 185 1.40 -7.21 -21.27
N GLN A 186 1.77 -6.11 -21.90
CA GLN A 186 0.89 -4.95 -22.06
C GLN A 186 -0.24 -5.20 -23.06
N ALA A 187 0.01 -6.05 -24.06
CA ALA A 187 -0.97 -6.54 -24.98
C ALA A 187 -0.59 -7.95 -25.45
N PRO A 188 -1.58 -8.83 -25.71
CA PRO A 188 -1.30 -10.13 -26.28
C PRO A 188 -0.71 -9.99 -27.69
N PRO A 189 0.21 -10.92 -28.09
CA PRO A 189 0.78 -10.90 -29.42
C PRO A 189 -0.31 -11.12 -30.49
N LYS A 190 -0.25 -10.34 -31.57
CA LYS A 190 -1.15 -10.49 -32.71
C LYS A 190 -0.65 -11.61 -33.60
N VAL A 191 -1.44 -12.65 -33.80
CA VAL A 191 -1.09 -13.83 -34.62
C VAL A 191 -2.18 -14.05 -35.67
N ALA A 192 -1.79 -14.17 -36.93
CA ALA A 192 -2.74 -14.43 -38.02
C ALA A 192 -3.49 -15.75 -37.80
N GLY A 193 -4.81 -15.73 -37.93
CA GLY A 193 -5.67 -16.91 -37.72
C GLY A 193 -5.92 -17.26 -36.23
N TRP A 194 -5.50 -16.41 -35.29
CA TRP A 194 -5.70 -16.60 -33.85
C TRP A 194 -6.15 -15.31 -33.20
N CYS A 195 -7.12 -15.39 -32.30
CA CYS A 195 -7.58 -14.29 -31.45
C CYS A 195 -7.15 -14.58 -30.02
N MET A 196 -6.67 -13.54 -29.32
CA MET A 196 -6.23 -13.67 -27.94
C MET A 196 -6.67 -12.47 -27.13
N ASP A 197 -7.28 -12.74 -25.95
CA ASP A 197 -7.63 -11.74 -24.95
C ASP A 197 -7.12 -12.14 -23.58
N THR A 198 -6.84 -11.14 -22.75
CA THR A 198 -6.35 -11.34 -21.38
C THR A 198 -7.12 -10.45 -20.42
N LEU A 199 -7.33 -10.96 -19.21
CA LEU A 199 -7.90 -10.20 -18.10
C LEU A 199 -7.06 -10.46 -16.85
N TYR A 200 -6.58 -9.38 -16.24
CA TYR A 200 -5.86 -9.42 -14.97
C TYR A 200 -6.48 -8.41 -13.99
N ARG A 201 -6.88 -8.88 -12.82
CA ARG A 201 -7.47 -8.06 -11.76
C ARG A 201 -6.92 -8.54 -10.43
N PRO A 202 -5.93 -7.85 -9.86
CA PRO A 202 -5.41 -8.19 -8.53
C PRO A 202 -6.46 -7.93 -7.45
N GLY A 203 -6.48 -8.79 -6.44
CA GLY A 203 -7.38 -8.70 -5.28
C GLY A 203 -6.97 -7.59 -4.30
N SER A 204 -5.69 -7.25 -4.28
CA SER A 204 -5.09 -6.17 -3.49
C SER A 204 -4.25 -5.23 -4.38
N SER A 205 -3.48 -4.31 -3.81
CA SER A 205 -2.60 -3.41 -4.58
C SER A 205 -1.58 -4.17 -5.43
N VAL A 206 -1.10 -5.32 -4.96
CA VAL A 206 -0.18 -6.21 -5.69
C VAL A 206 -0.67 -7.65 -5.60
N GLY A 207 -0.63 -8.39 -6.70
CA GLY A 207 -1.15 -9.76 -6.82
C GLY A 207 -0.07 -10.84 -6.80
N GLY A 208 -0.45 -12.07 -6.42
CA GLY A 208 0.37 -13.27 -6.57
C GLY A 208 0.35 -13.85 -7.99
N ASP A 209 -0.71 -13.55 -8.73
CA ASP A 209 -0.91 -14.03 -10.08
C ASP A 209 0.12 -13.47 -11.07
N PHE A 210 0.49 -14.32 -12.01
CA PHE A 210 1.34 -13.98 -13.15
C PHE A 210 0.80 -14.63 -14.42
N TYR A 211 0.89 -13.93 -15.54
CA TYR A 211 0.65 -14.50 -16.86
C TYR A 211 1.61 -13.94 -17.90
N ASP A 212 1.81 -14.71 -18.97
CA ASP A 212 2.58 -14.24 -20.13
C ASP A 212 2.13 -14.94 -21.41
N ALA A 213 2.34 -14.25 -22.54
CA ALA A 213 2.09 -14.76 -23.88
C ALA A 213 3.28 -14.40 -24.76
N ILE A 214 4.13 -15.37 -25.06
CA ILE A 214 5.42 -15.15 -25.69
C ILE A 214 5.45 -15.81 -27.06
N LEU A 215 5.58 -15.02 -28.13
CA LEU A 215 5.84 -15.53 -29.46
C LEU A 215 7.32 -15.94 -29.53
N LEU A 216 7.60 -17.25 -29.58
CA LEU A 216 8.96 -17.79 -29.56
C LEU A 216 9.62 -17.75 -30.95
N ASP A 217 8.82 -17.99 -31.98
CA ASP A 217 9.16 -17.83 -33.39
C ASP A 217 7.88 -17.57 -34.21
N GLN A 218 7.93 -17.66 -35.54
CA GLN A 218 6.79 -17.40 -36.42
C GLN A 218 5.64 -18.42 -36.28
N ASP A 219 5.96 -19.63 -35.76
CA ASP A 219 5.02 -20.75 -35.70
C ASP A 219 4.67 -21.17 -34.25
N HIS A 220 5.36 -20.65 -33.23
CA HIS A 220 5.18 -21.12 -31.87
C HIS A 220 4.86 -20.00 -30.86
N LEU A 221 3.75 -20.17 -30.15
CA LEU A 221 3.29 -19.28 -29.09
C LEU A 221 3.32 -20.02 -27.75
N ALA A 222 4.01 -19.47 -26.77
CA ALA A 222 3.98 -19.95 -25.40
C ALA A 222 2.99 -19.13 -24.57
N LEU A 223 2.04 -19.81 -23.90
CA LEU A 223 1.13 -19.24 -22.93
C LEU A 223 1.49 -19.76 -21.55
N VAL A 224 1.56 -18.87 -20.59
CA VAL A 224 1.88 -19.20 -19.21
C VAL A 224 0.92 -18.48 -18.28
N ILE A 225 0.45 -19.19 -17.27
CA ILE A 225 -0.28 -18.62 -16.14
C ILE A 225 0.26 -19.26 -14.87
N ALA A 226 0.39 -18.50 -13.82
CA ALA A 226 0.88 -18.97 -12.53
C ALA A 226 0.23 -18.18 -11.40
N ASP A 227 0.13 -18.82 -10.24
CA ASP A 227 -0.38 -18.24 -9.02
C ASP A 227 0.54 -18.62 -7.85
N ALA A 228 1.03 -17.61 -7.15
CA ALA A 228 1.94 -17.77 -6.00
C ALA A 228 1.14 -17.91 -4.71
N ALA A 229 1.42 -18.95 -3.93
CA ALA A 229 0.76 -19.22 -2.66
C ALA A 229 0.82 -18.02 -1.71
N GLY A 230 -0.35 -17.53 -1.26
CA GLY A 230 -0.51 -16.38 -0.38
C GLY A 230 -0.97 -15.14 -1.14
N HIS A 231 -0.93 -13.97 -0.48
CA HIS A 231 -1.38 -12.70 -1.06
C HIS A 231 -0.45 -11.54 -0.69
N GLY A 232 -0.61 -10.44 -1.39
CA GLY A 232 0.13 -9.20 -1.14
C GLY A 232 1.59 -9.23 -1.60
N VAL A 233 2.45 -8.42 -0.97
CA VAL A 233 3.81 -8.15 -1.43
C VAL A 233 4.67 -9.43 -1.56
N ALA A 234 4.53 -10.37 -0.64
CA ALA A 234 5.32 -11.60 -0.68
C ALA A 234 4.97 -12.45 -1.91
N ALA A 235 3.69 -12.65 -2.21
CA ALA A 235 3.23 -13.36 -3.39
C ALA A 235 3.64 -12.63 -4.68
N ALA A 236 3.53 -11.30 -4.71
CA ALA A 236 3.98 -10.47 -5.82
C ALA A 236 5.48 -10.62 -6.11
N MET A 237 6.32 -10.67 -5.07
CA MET A 237 7.77 -10.91 -5.26
C MET A 237 8.06 -12.31 -5.82
N ILE A 238 7.27 -13.31 -5.42
CA ILE A 238 7.39 -14.67 -5.94
C ILE A 238 6.98 -14.72 -7.42
N SER A 239 5.94 -14.01 -7.83
CA SER A 239 5.54 -13.92 -9.24
C SER A 239 6.61 -13.23 -10.11
N VAL A 240 7.29 -12.21 -9.59
CA VAL A 240 8.46 -11.58 -10.24
C VAL A 240 9.62 -12.58 -10.38
N LEU A 241 9.91 -13.34 -9.31
CA LEU A 241 10.93 -14.40 -9.35
C LEU A 241 10.59 -15.45 -10.41
N PHE A 242 9.34 -15.90 -10.47
CA PHE A 242 8.85 -16.83 -11.48
C PHE A 242 9.13 -16.29 -12.90
N LYS A 243 8.76 -15.04 -13.19
CA LYS A 243 9.00 -14.38 -14.49
C LYS A 243 10.49 -14.39 -14.85
N THR A 244 11.35 -14.01 -13.91
CA THR A 244 12.80 -13.91 -14.18
C THR A 244 13.47 -15.27 -14.42
N ARG A 245 12.85 -16.36 -13.97
CA ARG A 245 13.34 -17.73 -14.13
C ARG A 245 12.64 -18.52 -15.24
N LEU A 246 11.63 -17.95 -15.86
CA LEU A 246 10.92 -18.54 -16.99
C LEU A 246 11.79 -18.48 -18.25
N HIS A 247 12.29 -19.62 -18.71
CA HIS A 247 13.13 -19.73 -19.91
C HIS A 247 12.51 -20.76 -20.86
N PRO A 248 11.69 -20.34 -21.84
CA PRO A 248 11.07 -21.25 -22.81
C PRO A 248 12.02 -21.76 -23.89
N MET A 249 13.22 -21.20 -23.97
CA MET A 249 14.27 -21.55 -24.93
C MET A 249 15.46 -22.17 -24.23
N GLY A 250 16.03 -23.24 -24.79
CA GLY A 250 17.25 -23.86 -24.33
C GLY A 250 18.50 -23.08 -24.73
N GLN A 251 19.67 -23.46 -24.18
CA GLN A 251 20.94 -22.76 -24.44
C GLN A 251 21.38 -22.82 -25.92
N GLY A 252 20.88 -23.78 -26.67
CA GLY A 252 21.12 -23.90 -28.12
C GLY A 252 20.13 -23.15 -29.00
N GLY A 253 19.15 -22.44 -28.42
CA GLY A 253 18.08 -21.75 -29.14
C GLY A 253 16.91 -22.66 -29.52
N GLU A 254 16.88 -23.91 -29.05
CA GLU A 254 15.76 -24.83 -29.25
C GLU A 254 14.55 -24.45 -28.34
N ILE A 255 13.34 -24.62 -28.86
CA ILE A 255 12.12 -24.43 -28.10
C ILE A 255 11.91 -25.61 -27.15
N LEU A 256 11.89 -25.34 -25.85
CA LEU A 256 11.69 -26.37 -24.82
C LEU A 256 10.21 -26.77 -24.75
N GLY A 257 9.98 -28.07 -24.51
CA GLY A 257 8.61 -28.57 -24.25
C GLY A 257 8.08 -28.14 -22.87
N PRO A 258 6.75 -28.06 -22.70
CA PRO A 258 6.12 -27.62 -21.44
C PRO A 258 6.62 -28.36 -20.20
N ALA A 259 6.74 -29.67 -20.27
CA ALA A 259 7.25 -30.48 -19.14
C ALA A 259 8.68 -30.12 -18.76
N GLN A 260 9.53 -29.82 -19.75
CA GLN A 260 10.91 -29.43 -19.49
C GLN A 260 10.97 -28.04 -18.85
N VAL A 261 10.23 -27.07 -19.37
CA VAL A 261 10.18 -25.72 -18.81
C VAL A 261 9.74 -25.74 -17.35
N LEU A 262 8.68 -26.50 -17.01
CA LEU A 262 8.21 -26.60 -15.61
C LEU A 262 9.23 -27.31 -14.71
N ARG A 263 9.95 -28.32 -15.23
CA ARG A 263 10.99 -29.03 -14.48
C ARG A 263 12.18 -28.11 -14.17
N ASP A 264 12.65 -27.34 -15.13
CA ASP A 264 13.76 -26.41 -14.96
C ASP A 264 13.38 -25.25 -14.01
N LEU A 265 12.15 -24.75 -14.14
CA LEU A 265 11.58 -23.79 -13.19
C LEU A 265 11.51 -24.36 -11.77
N ASN A 266 10.97 -25.57 -11.60
CA ASN A 266 10.88 -26.22 -10.29
C ASN A 266 12.24 -26.37 -9.62
N HIS A 267 13.23 -26.83 -10.36
CA HIS A 267 14.58 -26.99 -9.85
C HIS A 267 15.16 -25.66 -9.31
N THR A 268 15.00 -24.59 -10.07
CA THR A 268 15.50 -23.25 -9.71
C THR A 268 14.71 -22.64 -8.54
N LEU A 269 13.38 -22.76 -8.56
CA LEU A 269 12.51 -22.21 -7.54
C LEU A 269 12.64 -22.95 -6.21
N PHE A 270 12.77 -24.27 -6.22
CA PHE A 270 12.97 -25.07 -5.01
C PHE A 270 14.21 -24.64 -4.23
N GLN A 271 15.29 -24.30 -4.92
CA GLN A 271 16.51 -23.79 -4.28
C GLN A 271 16.36 -22.41 -3.66
N THR A 272 15.44 -21.60 -4.20
CA THR A 272 15.25 -20.19 -3.82
C THR A 272 14.13 -20.00 -2.80
N LEU A 273 13.04 -20.77 -2.91
CA LEU A 273 11.86 -20.68 -2.04
C LEU A 273 12.11 -21.48 -0.74
N SER A 274 12.85 -20.88 0.20
CA SER A 274 13.26 -21.56 1.44
C SER A 274 12.20 -21.50 2.57
N ALA A 275 11.15 -20.68 2.43
CA ALA A 275 10.14 -20.50 3.46
C ALA A 275 9.10 -21.64 3.42
N PRO A 276 8.77 -22.28 4.55
CA PRO A 276 7.76 -23.33 4.61
C PRO A 276 6.39 -22.83 4.10
N GLY A 277 5.76 -23.60 3.22
CA GLY A 277 4.43 -23.27 2.67
C GLY A 277 4.46 -22.32 1.47
N THR A 278 5.63 -21.97 0.95
CA THR A 278 5.78 -21.17 -0.27
C THR A 278 5.87 -22.08 -1.48
N PHE A 279 4.91 -21.95 -2.40
CA PHE A 279 4.87 -22.71 -3.66
C PHE A 279 4.18 -21.87 -4.74
N ILE A 280 4.29 -22.32 -5.99
CA ILE A 280 3.64 -21.68 -7.12
C ILE A 280 2.87 -22.74 -7.88
N THR A 281 1.61 -22.47 -8.20
CA THR A 281 0.87 -23.24 -9.19
C THR A 281 1.08 -22.63 -10.56
N ALA A 282 1.30 -23.44 -11.59
CA ALA A 282 1.53 -22.93 -12.94
C ALA A 282 0.97 -23.84 -14.03
N ALA A 283 0.49 -23.27 -15.10
CA ALA A 283 0.21 -23.98 -16.36
C ALA A 283 1.01 -23.36 -17.50
N TYR A 284 1.60 -24.21 -18.31
CA TYR A 284 2.36 -23.82 -19.48
C TYR A 284 1.82 -24.53 -20.72
N VAL A 285 1.49 -23.77 -21.77
CA VAL A 285 0.98 -24.26 -23.04
C VAL A 285 1.88 -23.76 -24.15
N LEU A 286 2.38 -24.67 -24.98
CA LEU A 286 3.11 -24.35 -26.20
C LEU A 286 2.25 -24.69 -27.41
N VAL A 287 1.80 -23.66 -28.11
CA VAL A 287 0.92 -23.77 -29.28
C VAL A 287 1.75 -23.76 -30.56
N ASP A 288 1.56 -24.77 -31.43
CA ASP A 288 1.98 -24.74 -32.83
C ASP A 288 0.87 -24.06 -33.63
N LEU A 289 1.12 -22.81 -34.00
CA LEU A 289 0.15 -21.95 -34.67
C LEU A 289 -0.21 -22.44 -36.09
N ARG A 290 0.74 -23.07 -36.75
CA ARG A 290 0.58 -23.57 -38.10
C ARG A 290 -0.20 -24.88 -38.12
N GLN A 291 0.12 -25.81 -37.23
CA GLN A 291 -0.55 -27.11 -37.14
C GLN A 291 -1.90 -26.98 -36.41
N GLY A 292 -2.06 -26.01 -35.55
CA GLY A 292 -3.23 -25.88 -34.68
C GLY A 292 -3.23 -26.97 -33.61
N SER A 293 -2.06 -27.27 -33.05
CA SER A 293 -1.92 -28.19 -31.92
C SER A 293 -1.27 -27.48 -30.76
N ALA A 294 -1.50 -27.95 -29.53
CA ALA A 294 -0.88 -27.43 -28.32
C ALA A 294 -0.33 -28.56 -27.46
N ARG A 295 0.87 -28.40 -26.94
CA ARG A 295 1.43 -29.20 -25.88
C ARG A 295 1.21 -28.48 -24.55
N PHE A 296 0.73 -29.20 -23.56
CA PHE A 296 0.33 -28.68 -22.25
C PHE A 296 1.02 -29.41 -21.12
N ALA A 297 1.45 -28.69 -20.11
CA ALA A 297 1.87 -29.22 -18.82
C ALA A 297 1.41 -28.28 -17.70
N SER A 298 1.11 -28.83 -16.51
CA SER A 298 0.60 -28.07 -15.36
C SER A 298 1.25 -28.56 -14.07
N ALA A 299 1.72 -27.61 -13.29
CA ALA A 299 2.30 -27.77 -11.96
C ALA A 299 1.28 -27.37 -10.89
N GLY A 300 0.38 -28.29 -10.53
CA GLY A 300 -0.61 -28.05 -9.47
C GLY A 300 -1.70 -27.01 -9.76
N HIS A 301 -1.70 -26.41 -10.96
CA HIS A 301 -2.61 -25.32 -11.32
C HIS A 301 -4.04 -25.80 -11.63
N THR A 302 -5.00 -24.87 -11.68
CA THR A 302 -6.37 -25.13 -12.12
C THR A 302 -6.41 -25.76 -13.52
N PRO A 303 -7.38 -26.64 -13.82
CA PRO A 303 -7.49 -27.23 -15.15
C PRO A 303 -7.77 -26.18 -16.21
N CYS A 304 -7.03 -26.18 -17.33
CA CYS A 304 -7.38 -25.35 -18.47
C CYS A 304 -8.62 -25.90 -19.18
N VAL A 305 -9.44 -25.03 -19.74
CA VAL A 305 -10.68 -25.41 -20.45
C VAL A 305 -10.50 -25.25 -21.95
N LEU A 306 -10.73 -26.32 -22.69
CA LEU A 306 -10.78 -26.30 -24.14
C LEU A 306 -12.23 -26.57 -24.59
N ALA A 307 -12.85 -25.64 -25.30
CA ALA A 307 -14.25 -25.69 -25.68
C ALA A 307 -14.47 -25.28 -27.13
N SER A 308 -15.40 -25.98 -27.79
CA SER A 308 -15.92 -25.59 -29.09
C SER A 308 -17.38 -25.14 -28.95
N PRO A 309 -17.87 -24.20 -29.77
CA PRO A 309 -19.27 -23.84 -29.79
C PRO A 309 -20.17 -25.08 -29.95
N GLY A 310 -21.14 -25.24 -29.04
CA GLY A 310 -22.10 -26.36 -29.08
C GLY A 310 -21.57 -27.72 -28.62
N SER A 311 -20.35 -27.83 -28.10
CA SER A 311 -19.75 -29.06 -27.59
C SER A 311 -19.51 -29.01 -26.08
N GLU A 312 -19.42 -30.18 -25.44
CA GLU A 312 -19.01 -30.25 -24.04
C GLU A 312 -17.53 -29.84 -23.90
N PRO A 313 -17.17 -29.00 -22.89
CA PRO A 313 -15.80 -28.55 -22.67
C PRO A 313 -14.90 -29.71 -22.22
N ARG A 314 -13.68 -29.72 -22.72
CA ARG A 314 -12.62 -30.64 -22.30
C ARG A 314 -11.72 -29.98 -21.28
N LEU A 315 -11.46 -30.66 -20.16
CA LEU A 315 -10.56 -30.16 -19.11
C LEU A 315 -9.16 -30.76 -19.29
N LEU A 316 -8.16 -29.92 -19.41
CA LEU A 316 -6.75 -30.31 -19.39
C LEU A 316 -6.28 -30.37 -17.93
N GLN A 317 -6.16 -31.59 -17.42
CA GLN A 317 -5.89 -31.87 -16.01
C GLN A 317 -4.42 -31.61 -15.60
N ARG A 318 -4.18 -31.47 -14.31
CA ARG A 318 -2.84 -31.32 -13.73
C ARG A 318 -1.91 -32.46 -14.15
N THR A 319 -0.66 -32.15 -14.45
CA THR A 319 0.35 -33.12 -14.90
C THR A 319 1.50 -33.32 -13.91
N GLY A 320 1.54 -32.53 -12.81
CA GLY A 320 2.53 -32.64 -11.76
C GLY A 320 2.16 -31.80 -10.51
N PRO A 321 2.96 -31.88 -9.44
CA PRO A 321 2.76 -31.09 -8.22
C PRO A 321 3.08 -29.60 -8.47
N ALA A 322 2.66 -28.72 -7.54
CA ALA A 322 3.05 -27.31 -7.57
C ALA A 322 4.58 -27.15 -7.49
N LEU A 323 5.08 -26.06 -8.11
CA LEU A 323 6.50 -25.73 -8.12
C LEU A 323 7.00 -25.34 -6.73
N GLY A 324 8.21 -25.78 -6.39
CA GLY A 324 8.85 -25.47 -5.11
C GLY A 324 8.48 -26.41 -3.96
N LEU A 325 7.58 -27.38 -4.15
CA LEU A 325 7.21 -28.35 -3.11
C LEU A 325 8.15 -29.54 -3.00
N ASP A 326 8.63 -30.05 -4.14
CA ASP A 326 9.48 -31.23 -4.22
C ASP A 326 10.58 -31.01 -5.27
N ALA A 327 11.85 -31.14 -4.87
CA ALA A 327 12.99 -30.96 -5.76
C ALA A 327 13.02 -31.95 -6.95
N GLU A 328 12.54 -33.17 -6.71
CA GLU A 328 12.52 -34.26 -7.68
C GLU A 328 11.21 -34.38 -8.45
N ALA A 329 10.34 -33.35 -8.36
CA ALA A 329 9.05 -33.33 -9.03
C ALA A 329 9.22 -33.50 -10.56
N ASP A 330 8.46 -34.41 -11.14
CA ASP A 330 8.40 -34.61 -12.58
C ASP A 330 7.04 -34.15 -13.13
N TYR A 331 7.07 -33.67 -14.37
CA TYR A 331 5.91 -33.14 -15.06
C TYR A 331 5.72 -33.88 -16.36
N ALA A 332 4.52 -34.43 -16.57
CA ALA A 332 4.15 -34.98 -17.85
C ALA A 332 3.61 -33.86 -18.78
N GLN A 333 3.67 -34.08 -20.08
CA GLN A 333 3.00 -33.20 -21.03
C GLN A 333 1.97 -33.98 -21.86
N THR A 334 0.90 -33.28 -22.21
CA THR A 334 -0.17 -33.82 -23.08
C THR A 334 -0.24 -32.95 -24.32
N GLU A 335 -0.51 -33.60 -25.47
CA GLU A 335 -0.73 -32.91 -26.72
C GLU A 335 -2.23 -32.92 -27.08
N VAL A 336 -2.76 -31.78 -27.53
CA VAL A 336 -4.15 -31.60 -27.93
C VAL A 336 -4.21 -30.83 -29.24
N ALA A 337 -5.14 -31.17 -30.09
CA ALA A 337 -5.45 -30.36 -31.27
C ALA A 337 -6.41 -29.24 -30.86
N ILE A 338 -6.24 -28.07 -31.46
CA ILE A 338 -7.14 -26.92 -31.35
C ILE A 338 -7.76 -26.73 -32.76
N ALA A 339 -9.01 -27.09 -32.89
CA ALA A 339 -9.74 -26.95 -34.17
C ALA A 339 -10.09 -25.46 -34.43
N PRO A 340 -10.34 -25.08 -35.70
CA PRO A 340 -10.92 -23.75 -36.00
C PRO A 340 -12.22 -23.52 -35.21
N GLY A 341 -12.37 -22.34 -34.59
CA GLY A 341 -13.48 -21.98 -33.68
C GLY A 341 -13.35 -22.53 -32.27
N GLU A 342 -12.30 -23.32 -31.97
CA GLU A 342 -12.07 -23.86 -30.63
C GLU A 342 -11.34 -22.83 -29.75
N ARG A 343 -11.74 -22.75 -28.47
CA ARG A 343 -11.28 -21.78 -27.46
C ARG A 343 -10.56 -22.48 -26.35
N LEU A 344 -9.36 -22.00 -26.02
CA LEU A 344 -8.57 -22.43 -24.87
C LEU A 344 -8.56 -21.32 -23.83
N LEU A 345 -9.05 -21.62 -22.61
CA LEU A 345 -9.02 -20.72 -21.46
C LEU A 345 -8.06 -21.26 -20.39
N LEU A 346 -7.11 -20.42 -20.01
CA LEU A 346 -6.30 -20.56 -18.80
C LEU A 346 -6.81 -19.55 -17.77
N TYR A 347 -6.89 -19.93 -16.49
CA TYR A 347 -7.42 -19.06 -15.45
C TYR A 347 -6.87 -19.45 -14.07
N THR A 348 -6.82 -18.49 -13.13
CA THR A 348 -6.44 -18.72 -11.73
C THR A 348 -7.64 -19.05 -10.87
N ASP A 349 -7.43 -19.60 -9.68
CA ASP A 349 -8.48 -20.13 -8.81
C ASP A 349 -9.44 -19.04 -8.28
N GLY A 350 -9.03 -17.76 -8.24
CA GLY A 350 -9.93 -16.64 -7.97
C GLY A 350 -11.13 -16.53 -8.91
N VAL A 351 -11.12 -17.23 -10.06
CA VAL A 351 -12.28 -17.35 -10.95
C VAL A 351 -13.31 -18.37 -10.43
N THR A 352 -12.87 -19.40 -9.70
CA THR A 352 -13.69 -20.56 -9.34
C THR A 352 -13.85 -20.82 -7.84
N ASP A 353 -13.42 -19.89 -6.97
CA ASP A 353 -13.39 -20.10 -5.51
C ASP A 353 -12.67 -21.41 -5.08
N GLY A 354 -11.58 -21.77 -5.79
CA GLY A 354 -10.61 -22.78 -5.32
C GLY A 354 -10.97 -24.26 -5.48
N GLY A 355 -11.98 -24.64 -6.27
CA GLY A 355 -12.37 -26.04 -6.39
C GLY A 355 -12.48 -26.59 -7.83
N ALA A 356 -11.83 -27.74 -8.10
CA ALA A 356 -11.96 -28.45 -9.38
C ALA A 356 -13.39 -28.96 -9.65
N ASP A 357 -14.24 -29.06 -8.63
CA ASP A 357 -15.64 -29.49 -8.70
C ASP A 357 -16.62 -28.30 -8.57
N SER A 358 -16.13 -27.06 -8.69
CA SER A 358 -16.94 -25.85 -8.53
C SER A 358 -18.03 -25.77 -9.63
N PRO A 359 -19.28 -25.39 -9.27
CA PRO A 359 -20.30 -25.05 -10.25
C PRO A 359 -19.86 -23.95 -11.22
N ALA A 360 -18.93 -23.09 -10.81
CA ALA A 360 -18.32 -22.06 -11.66
C ALA A 360 -17.56 -22.67 -12.85
N LEU A 361 -16.91 -23.82 -12.69
CA LEU A 361 -16.20 -24.49 -13.79
C LEU A 361 -17.15 -24.96 -14.91
N ALA A 362 -18.31 -25.50 -14.54
CA ALA A 362 -19.34 -25.87 -15.50
C ALA A 362 -19.94 -24.65 -16.23
N GLN A 363 -20.07 -23.52 -15.50
CA GLN A 363 -20.52 -22.26 -16.09
C GLN A 363 -19.48 -21.68 -17.04
N LEU A 364 -18.18 -21.73 -16.71
CA LEU A 364 -17.08 -21.35 -17.59
C LEU A 364 -17.12 -22.14 -18.90
N GLY A 365 -17.22 -23.46 -18.79
CA GLY A 365 -17.32 -24.34 -19.98
C GLY A 365 -18.54 -24.03 -20.86
N SER A 366 -19.69 -23.78 -20.22
CA SER A 366 -20.92 -23.42 -20.95
C SER A 366 -20.80 -22.05 -21.62
N ALA A 367 -20.17 -21.08 -20.98
CA ALA A 367 -19.97 -19.74 -21.54
C ALA A 367 -18.98 -19.76 -22.71
N LEU A 368 -17.91 -20.54 -22.61
CA LEU A 368 -16.92 -20.72 -23.69
C LEU A 368 -17.51 -21.45 -24.90
N GLY A 369 -18.44 -22.38 -24.67
CA GLY A 369 -19.18 -23.12 -25.73
C GLY A 369 -20.34 -22.33 -26.33
N ALA A 370 -20.65 -21.13 -25.82
CA ALA A 370 -21.71 -20.29 -26.38
C ALA A 370 -21.27 -19.66 -27.73
N ASP A 371 -22.26 -19.38 -28.57
CA ASP A 371 -22.07 -18.64 -29.84
C ASP A 371 -21.96 -17.14 -29.54
N THR A 372 -20.87 -16.76 -28.86
CA THR A 372 -20.56 -15.41 -28.42
C THR A 372 -19.26 -14.96 -29.08
N ALA A 373 -19.16 -13.71 -29.50
CA ALA A 373 -17.94 -13.18 -30.08
C ALA A 373 -16.78 -13.25 -29.09
N HIS A 374 -15.55 -13.51 -29.55
CA HIS A 374 -14.35 -13.65 -28.73
C HIS A 374 -14.15 -12.48 -27.76
N ALA A 375 -14.27 -11.25 -28.27
CA ALA A 375 -14.08 -10.02 -27.49
C ALA A 375 -15.09 -9.82 -26.34
N ASP A 376 -16.24 -10.51 -26.38
CA ASP A 376 -17.32 -10.35 -25.41
C ASP A 376 -17.33 -11.45 -24.33
N LEU A 377 -16.33 -12.33 -24.29
CA LEU A 377 -16.33 -13.49 -23.40
C LEU A 377 -15.76 -13.21 -22.00
N LEU A 378 -14.64 -12.52 -21.90
CA LEU A 378 -13.94 -12.38 -20.61
C LEU A 378 -14.69 -11.51 -19.61
N ALA A 379 -15.37 -10.44 -20.05
CA ALA A 379 -16.08 -9.53 -19.16
C ALA A 379 -17.26 -10.20 -18.42
N PRO A 380 -18.17 -10.95 -19.08
CA PRO A 380 -19.21 -11.71 -18.39
C PRO A 380 -18.67 -12.81 -17.46
N LEU A 381 -17.57 -13.47 -17.82
CA LEU A 381 -16.92 -14.47 -16.98
C LEU A 381 -16.37 -13.85 -15.69
N TYR A 382 -15.75 -12.69 -15.80
CA TYR A 382 -15.29 -11.92 -14.65
C TYR A 382 -16.45 -11.48 -13.74
N GLU A 383 -17.53 -10.96 -14.31
CA GLU A 383 -18.71 -10.58 -13.53
C GLU A 383 -19.40 -11.80 -12.87
N ALA A 384 -19.31 -12.97 -13.47
CA ALA A 384 -19.80 -14.21 -12.88
C ALA A 384 -18.92 -14.66 -11.70
N ALA A 385 -17.60 -14.60 -11.84
CA ALA A 385 -16.65 -14.91 -10.79
C ALA A 385 -16.81 -13.99 -9.55
N ARG A 386 -17.17 -12.72 -9.78
CA ARG A 386 -17.43 -11.75 -8.70
C ARG A 386 -18.72 -11.95 -7.93
N ARG A 387 -19.70 -12.65 -8.48
CA ARG A 387 -21.02 -12.86 -7.86
C ARG A 387 -20.96 -13.94 -6.80
N GLY A 388 -20.77 -13.59 -5.56
CA GLY A 388 -20.84 -14.53 -4.43
C GLY A 388 -19.70 -14.43 -3.44
N VAL A 389 -18.67 -13.65 -3.74
CA VAL A 389 -17.50 -13.49 -2.86
C VAL A 389 -17.72 -12.31 -1.91
N SER A 390 -17.89 -12.62 -0.61
CA SER A 390 -17.89 -11.64 0.48
C SER A 390 -16.63 -11.85 1.31
N GLY A 391 -15.61 -10.99 1.16
CA GLY A 391 -14.36 -11.07 1.92
C GLY A 391 -13.16 -10.51 1.16
N ASP A 392 -11.95 -10.77 1.64
CA ASP A 392 -10.69 -10.48 0.93
C ASP A 392 -10.72 -11.21 -0.42
N ARG A 393 -10.46 -10.44 -1.47
CA ARG A 393 -10.58 -10.94 -2.85
C ARG A 393 -9.25 -11.55 -3.27
N ASP A 394 -9.33 -12.74 -3.87
CA ASP A 394 -8.21 -13.34 -4.57
C ASP A 394 -7.97 -12.66 -5.92
N ASP A 395 -6.78 -12.83 -6.46
CA ASP A 395 -6.42 -12.34 -7.79
C ASP A 395 -7.23 -13.09 -8.85
N ILE A 396 -7.65 -12.40 -9.90
CA ILE A 396 -8.38 -13.00 -11.03
C ILE A 396 -7.59 -12.76 -12.30
N THR A 397 -7.09 -13.85 -12.88
CA THR A 397 -6.36 -13.84 -14.14
C THR A 397 -6.99 -14.82 -15.13
N MET A 398 -7.19 -14.38 -16.36
CA MET A 398 -7.71 -15.20 -17.45
C MET A 398 -6.93 -14.91 -18.73
N LEU A 399 -6.55 -15.98 -19.47
CA LEU A 399 -6.02 -15.92 -20.83
C LEU A 399 -6.93 -16.74 -21.73
N LEU A 400 -7.48 -16.11 -22.75
CA LEU A 400 -8.33 -16.75 -23.75
C LEU A 400 -7.63 -16.75 -25.09
N LEU A 401 -7.48 -17.91 -25.69
CA LEU A 401 -6.98 -18.11 -27.06
C LEU A 401 -8.05 -18.80 -27.90
N GLU A 402 -8.36 -18.27 -29.07
CA GLU A 402 -9.29 -18.86 -30.05
C GLU A 402 -8.61 -19.02 -31.38
N ARG A 403 -8.77 -20.19 -32.02
CA ARG A 403 -8.37 -20.38 -33.39
C ARG A 403 -9.51 -19.91 -34.32
N ALA A 404 -9.25 -18.90 -35.15
CA ALA A 404 -10.26 -18.31 -36.02
C ALA A 404 -10.81 -19.31 -37.04
N GLU A 405 -12.10 -19.21 -37.36
CA GLU A 405 -12.74 -19.96 -38.44
C GLU A 405 -12.46 -19.28 -39.79
N GLY A 406 -11.61 -19.89 -40.66
CA GLY A 406 -11.31 -19.44 -42.03
C GLY A 406 -10.11 -18.46 -42.12
N ASP A 407 -9.66 -18.21 -43.36
CA ASP A 407 -8.65 -17.20 -43.72
C ASP A 407 -9.22 -15.78 -43.48
N SER A 408 -9.37 -15.35 -42.24
CA SER A 408 -9.74 -13.99 -41.96
C SER A 408 -8.52 -13.10 -42.18
N HIS A 409 -8.44 -12.47 -43.35
CA HIS A 409 -7.70 -11.22 -43.48
C HIS A 409 -8.27 -10.24 -42.43
N PHE A 410 -7.43 -9.82 -41.49
CA PHE A 410 -7.77 -8.74 -40.58
C PHE A 410 -8.18 -7.52 -41.40
N ASP A 411 -9.46 -7.14 -41.31
CA ASP A 411 -9.96 -5.88 -41.85
C ASP A 411 -9.51 -4.76 -40.88
N ASP A 412 -8.57 -3.96 -41.34
CA ASP A 412 -7.96 -2.84 -40.63
C ASP A 412 -8.92 -1.64 -40.51
N THR A 413 -10.20 -1.88 -40.22
CA THR A 413 -11.16 -0.79 -40.00
C THR A 413 -11.45 -0.62 -38.50
N PRO A 414 -10.86 0.39 -37.82
CA PRO A 414 -11.22 0.66 -36.43
C PRO A 414 -12.61 1.29 -36.40
N THR A 415 -13.54 0.63 -35.74
CA THR A 415 -14.84 1.18 -35.34
C THR A 415 -14.62 2.39 -34.43
N ARG A 416 -15.11 3.53 -34.91
CA ARG A 416 -14.87 4.90 -34.42
C ARG A 416 -15.82 5.25 -33.27
N GLU A 417 -15.79 4.55 -32.13
CA GLU A 417 -16.48 4.96 -30.91
C GLU A 417 -15.94 4.27 -29.65
N GLN A 418 -14.66 4.44 -29.35
CA GLN A 418 -14.10 4.31 -27.99
C GLN A 418 -12.68 4.89 -27.99
N ARG A 419 -12.59 6.19 -28.34
CA ARG A 419 -11.43 7.01 -27.96
C ARG A 419 -11.76 7.77 -26.68
N THR A 420 -11.46 7.18 -25.55
CA THR A 420 -11.12 7.94 -24.35
C THR A 420 -9.77 7.43 -23.87
N GLU A 421 -8.79 8.33 -24.01
CA GLU A 421 -7.47 8.38 -23.40
C GLU A 421 -6.49 7.21 -23.61
N SER A 422 -5.64 7.44 -24.58
CA SER A 422 -4.20 7.15 -24.70
C SER A 422 -3.61 5.95 -23.95
N GLN A 423 -3.48 4.81 -24.66
CA GLN A 423 -2.25 4.01 -24.58
C GLN A 423 -1.98 3.38 -25.96
N GLN A 424 -0.93 3.85 -26.62
CA GLN A 424 -0.40 3.26 -27.85
C GLN A 424 0.23 1.89 -27.51
N PRO A 425 0.17 0.88 -28.40
CA PRO A 425 0.84 -0.40 -28.17
C PRO A 425 2.36 -0.17 -28.12
N VAL A 426 2.97 -0.66 -27.05
CA VAL A 426 4.44 -0.62 -26.90
C VAL A 426 5.03 -1.59 -27.91
N SER A 427 5.62 -1.05 -28.98
CA SER A 427 6.35 -1.80 -30.01
C SER A 427 7.67 -2.34 -29.45
N GLN A 428 8.13 -3.50 -29.94
CA GLN A 428 9.47 -4.01 -29.59
C GLN A 428 10.53 -2.95 -29.94
N PRO A 429 11.61 -2.80 -29.14
CA PRO A 429 12.63 -1.80 -29.40
C PRO A 429 13.36 -2.15 -30.70
N HIS A 430 13.34 -1.24 -31.66
CA HIS A 430 14.17 -1.31 -32.85
C HIS A 430 15.17 -0.18 -32.83
N LEU A 431 16.45 -0.54 -32.98
CA LEU A 431 17.53 0.42 -33.20
C LEU A 431 17.79 0.50 -34.70
N HIS A 432 17.80 1.71 -35.22
CA HIS A 432 18.16 1.97 -36.63
C HIS A 432 19.31 2.93 -36.67
N GLN A 433 20.32 2.64 -37.50
CA GLN A 433 21.48 3.50 -37.71
C GLN A 433 21.60 3.98 -39.16
N GLY A 434 22.10 5.17 -39.34
CA GLY A 434 22.40 5.74 -40.64
C GLY A 434 23.43 6.85 -40.51
N ALA A 435 24.04 7.26 -41.63
CA ALA A 435 25.01 8.32 -41.60
C ALA A 435 24.97 9.20 -42.87
N ARG A 436 25.40 10.45 -42.72
CA ARG A 436 25.73 11.40 -43.76
C ARG A 436 27.19 11.86 -43.59
N PRO A 437 27.83 12.49 -44.59
CA PRO A 437 29.17 12.98 -44.41
C PRO A 437 29.32 13.89 -43.19
N GLY A 438 30.07 13.44 -42.18
CA GLY A 438 30.37 14.18 -40.95
C GLY A 438 29.34 14.04 -39.83
N GLN A 439 28.25 13.25 -40.00
CA GLN A 439 27.20 13.08 -38.98
C GLN A 439 26.55 11.70 -39.04
N ALA A 440 26.41 11.07 -37.92
CA ALA A 440 25.71 9.83 -37.76
C ALA A 440 24.35 10.02 -37.06
N PHE A 441 23.42 9.11 -37.32
CA PHE A 441 22.09 9.09 -36.73
C PHE A 441 21.80 7.72 -36.16
N LEU A 442 21.22 7.69 -34.96
CA LEU A 442 20.70 6.51 -34.30
C LEU A 442 19.26 6.79 -33.92
N SER A 443 18.32 6.00 -34.42
CA SER A 443 16.91 6.13 -34.08
C SER A 443 16.49 4.97 -33.17
N ILE A 444 15.75 5.29 -32.11
CA ILE A 444 15.18 4.33 -31.17
C ILE A 444 13.66 4.38 -31.33
N SER A 445 13.03 3.24 -31.64
CA SER A 445 11.58 3.13 -31.72
C SER A 445 11.07 2.04 -30.77
N GLY A 446 9.84 2.22 -30.25
CA GLY A 446 9.25 1.34 -29.25
C GLY A 446 9.81 1.51 -27.84
N ALA A 447 9.61 0.52 -26.96
CA ALA A 447 10.12 0.57 -25.58
C ALA A 447 11.55 0.03 -25.51
N ALA A 448 12.52 0.91 -25.30
CA ALA A 448 13.92 0.51 -25.14
C ALA A 448 14.18 0.01 -23.73
N THR A 449 14.64 -1.24 -23.64
CA THR A 449 14.90 -1.93 -22.38
C THR A 449 16.38 -2.31 -22.27
N TRP A 450 16.78 -2.80 -21.09
CA TRP A 450 18.11 -3.33 -20.81
C TRP A 450 18.64 -4.30 -21.90
N LEU A 451 17.75 -4.98 -22.63
CA LEU A 451 18.09 -5.90 -23.73
C LEU A 451 18.80 -5.21 -24.88
N CYS A 452 18.43 -3.96 -25.21
CA CYS A 452 19.05 -3.20 -26.29
C CYS A 452 20.15 -2.25 -25.81
N SER A 453 20.38 -2.09 -24.51
CA SER A 453 21.29 -1.11 -23.93
C SER A 453 22.75 -1.29 -24.37
N GLN A 454 23.22 -2.55 -24.47
CA GLN A 454 24.57 -2.83 -24.94
C GLN A 454 24.71 -2.54 -26.44
N SER A 455 23.76 -2.98 -27.27
CA SER A 455 23.74 -2.70 -28.71
C SER A 455 23.64 -1.21 -29.01
N LEU A 456 22.88 -0.47 -28.21
CA LEU A 456 22.80 1.00 -28.25
C LEU A 456 24.16 1.64 -28.02
N LEU A 457 24.86 1.22 -26.94
CA LEU A 457 26.17 1.75 -26.57
C LEU A 457 27.22 1.46 -27.64
N ASP A 458 27.27 0.22 -28.10
CA ASP A 458 28.27 -0.20 -29.11
C ASP A 458 28.05 0.47 -30.47
N ALA A 459 26.78 0.58 -30.89
CA ALA A 459 26.44 1.30 -32.12
C ALA A 459 26.79 2.79 -32.02
N ALA A 460 26.43 3.43 -30.90
CA ALA A 460 26.74 4.85 -30.68
C ALA A 460 28.24 5.11 -30.70
N ARG A 461 29.04 4.32 -30.00
CA ARG A 461 30.51 4.47 -29.99
C ARG A 461 31.15 4.22 -31.35
N ASN A 462 30.67 3.20 -32.08
CA ASN A 462 31.15 2.92 -33.43
C ASN A 462 30.83 4.06 -34.40
N LEU A 463 29.62 4.60 -34.34
CA LEU A 463 29.21 5.73 -35.21
C LEU A 463 29.99 7.01 -34.88
N LEU A 464 30.20 7.30 -33.59
CA LEU A 464 31.01 8.44 -33.15
C LEU A 464 32.46 8.33 -33.64
N ALA A 465 33.06 7.15 -33.52
CA ALA A 465 34.43 6.91 -33.99
C ALA A 465 34.60 7.11 -35.50
N GLN A 466 33.53 6.86 -36.28
CA GLN A 466 33.57 6.98 -37.74
C GLN A 466 33.18 8.38 -38.25
N HIS A 467 32.27 9.09 -37.55
CA HIS A 467 31.65 10.30 -38.08
C HIS A 467 31.87 11.55 -37.21
N GLY A 468 32.31 11.39 -35.95
CA GLY A 468 32.64 12.50 -35.05
C GLY A 468 31.42 13.16 -34.38
N HIS A 469 30.23 13.06 -34.95
CA HIS A 469 28.98 13.57 -34.39
C HIS A 469 27.86 12.55 -34.52
N LEU A 470 27.07 12.39 -33.45
CA LEU A 470 25.93 11.47 -33.36
C LEU A 470 24.66 12.21 -32.93
N SER A 471 23.59 12.07 -33.71
CA SER A 471 22.26 12.51 -33.35
C SER A 471 21.39 11.28 -32.99
N ILE A 472 20.89 11.24 -31.77
CA ILE A 472 19.97 10.16 -31.28
C ILE A 472 18.55 10.68 -31.40
N ASP A 473 17.74 9.97 -32.16
CA ASP A 473 16.36 10.31 -32.44
C ASP A 473 15.42 9.45 -31.60
N LEU A 474 14.54 10.08 -30.85
CA LEU A 474 13.59 9.42 -29.94
C LEU A 474 12.12 9.63 -30.34
N ALA A 475 11.83 10.13 -31.57
CA ALA A 475 10.46 10.46 -31.98
C ALA A 475 9.45 9.31 -31.78
N ASP A 476 9.88 8.10 -32.09
CA ASP A 476 9.06 6.89 -32.02
C ASP A 476 9.40 6.02 -30.80
N CYS A 477 10.08 6.59 -29.79
CA CYS A 477 10.42 5.91 -28.53
C CYS A 477 9.27 6.02 -27.54
N ASP A 478 8.68 4.89 -27.18
CA ASP A 478 7.53 4.85 -26.27
C ASP A 478 7.96 4.96 -24.79
N ASN A 479 9.08 4.31 -24.44
CA ASN A 479 9.62 4.31 -23.07
C ASN A 479 11.12 3.96 -23.07
N LEU A 480 11.83 4.39 -21.99
CA LEU A 480 13.21 4.03 -21.69
C LEU A 480 13.30 3.47 -20.27
N ASP A 481 13.84 2.26 -20.11
CA ASP A 481 14.10 1.74 -18.77
C ASP A 481 15.35 2.40 -18.13
N SER A 482 15.53 2.16 -16.83
CA SER A 482 16.66 2.73 -16.07
C SER A 482 18.03 2.37 -16.66
N THR A 483 18.19 1.20 -17.29
CA THR A 483 19.44 0.80 -17.92
C THR A 483 19.71 1.59 -19.19
N CYS A 484 18.69 1.82 -20.03
CA CYS A 484 18.81 2.67 -21.21
C CYS A 484 19.02 4.15 -20.84
N LEU A 485 18.32 4.64 -19.81
CA LEU A 485 18.51 6.00 -19.29
C LEU A 485 19.95 6.22 -18.79
N GLY A 486 20.47 5.30 -17.98
CA GLY A 486 21.86 5.34 -17.53
C GLY A 486 22.88 5.25 -18.68
N THR A 487 22.56 4.47 -19.73
CA THR A 487 23.38 4.34 -20.93
C THR A 487 23.43 5.64 -21.74
N LEU A 488 22.28 6.29 -21.93
CA LEU A 488 22.21 7.61 -22.60
C LEU A 488 22.97 8.67 -21.81
N HIS A 489 22.82 8.68 -20.49
CA HIS A 489 23.58 9.62 -19.65
C HIS A 489 25.09 9.39 -19.75
N GLU A 490 25.53 8.14 -19.74
CA GLU A 490 26.94 7.78 -19.91
C GLU A 490 27.47 8.29 -21.25
N LEU A 491 26.76 8.02 -22.35
CA LEU A 491 27.13 8.48 -23.70
C LEU A 491 27.27 10.00 -23.78
N VAL A 492 26.31 10.74 -23.25
CA VAL A 492 26.35 12.22 -23.25
C VAL A 492 27.50 12.74 -22.38
N CYS A 493 27.79 12.09 -21.23
CA CYS A 493 28.90 12.51 -20.38
C CYS A 493 30.27 12.16 -20.93
N GLU A 494 30.41 11.03 -21.63
CA GLU A 494 31.68 10.62 -22.25
C GLU A 494 32.00 11.43 -23.52
N HIS A 495 30.98 11.90 -24.27
CA HIS A 495 31.10 12.53 -25.58
C HIS A 495 30.38 13.89 -25.62
N ASP A 496 30.66 14.74 -24.62
CA ASP A 496 30.15 16.11 -24.54
C ASP A 496 30.36 16.86 -25.86
N ARG A 497 29.30 17.47 -26.42
CA ARG A 497 29.23 18.17 -27.72
C ARG A 497 29.28 17.28 -28.99
N GLU A 498 29.55 15.99 -28.88
CA GLU A 498 29.55 15.06 -30.02
C GLU A 498 28.24 14.29 -30.13
N VAL A 499 27.47 14.20 -29.03
CA VAL A 499 26.18 13.52 -28.95
C VAL A 499 25.07 14.53 -28.70
N GLY A 500 24.04 14.51 -29.54
CA GLY A 500 22.81 15.29 -29.40
C GLY A 500 21.58 14.37 -29.40
N LEU A 501 20.52 14.79 -28.74
CA LEU A 501 19.22 14.15 -28.79
C LEU A 501 18.23 15.02 -29.56
N GLN A 502 17.40 14.41 -30.41
CA GLN A 502 16.37 15.13 -31.15
C GLN A 502 15.01 14.46 -31.08
N ARG A 503 13.96 15.22 -31.28
CA ARG A 503 12.55 14.78 -31.28
C ARG A 503 12.18 13.95 -30.06
N VAL A 504 12.62 14.41 -28.88
CA VAL A 504 12.38 13.71 -27.60
C VAL A 504 10.92 13.92 -27.17
N PRO A 505 10.11 12.85 -27.01
CA PRO A 505 8.72 12.94 -26.54
C PRO A 505 8.61 13.49 -25.10
N ASP A 506 7.46 14.09 -24.78
CA ASP A 506 7.24 14.73 -23.46
C ASP A 506 7.32 13.72 -22.29
N ASN A 507 6.84 12.50 -22.46
CA ASN A 507 6.96 11.43 -21.48
C ASN A 507 8.43 11.04 -21.20
N ILE A 508 9.29 11.04 -22.22
CA ILE A 508 10.73 10.77 -22.05
C ILE A 508 11.44 11.96 -21.41
N ARG A 509 11.05 13.21 -21.76
CA ARG A 509 11.55 14.40 -21.08
C ARG A 509 11.22 14.40 -19.58
N ALA A 510 10.01 13.99 -19.23
CA ALA A 510 9.58 13.86 -17.83
C ALA A 510 10.45 12.86 -17.05
N LEU A 511 10.86 11.73 -17.66
CA LEU A 511 11.77 10.76 -17.05
C LEU A 511 13.19 11.35 -16.82
N PHE A 512 13.70 12.15 -17.77
CA PHE A 512 14.99 12.82 -17.61
C PHE A 512 14.96 13.83 -16.45
N ASP A 513 13.87 14.57 -16.31
CA ASP A 513 13.68 15.55 -15.24
C ASP A 513 13.54 14.86 -13.86
N GLU A 514 12.70 13.84 -13.77
CA GLU A 514 12.48 13.03 -12.55
C GLU A 514 13.78 12.45 -12.01
N LEU A 515 14.65 11.94 -12.90
CA LEU A 515 15.94 11.35 -12.55
C LEU A 515 17.08 12.37 -12.48
N SER A 516 16.80 13.67 -12.50
CA SER A 516 17.79 14.75 -12.40
C SER A 516 18.89 14.67 -13.47
N MET A 517 18.54 14.26 -14.69
CA MET A 517 19.45 14.10 -15.83
C MET A 517 19.69 15.42 -16.58
N GLY A 518 19.98 16.51 -15.88
CA GLY A 518 20.14 17.86 -16.45
C GLY A 518 21.12 17.93 -17.61
N LYS A 519 22.25 17.21 -17.55
CA LYS A 519 23.20 17.13 -18.66
C LYS A 519 22.56 16.56 -19.94
N VAL A 520 21.74 15.55 -19.86
CA VAL A 520 21.04 14.98 -21.02
C VAL A 520 20.04 15.98 -21.58
N MET A 521 19.35 16.71 -20.71
CA MET A 521 18.42 17.77 -21.11
C MET A 521 19.12 18.90 -21.88
N ASP A 522 20.33 19.27 -21.47
CA ASP A 522 21.14 20.31 -22.15
C ASP A 522 21.56 19.90 -23.58
N HIS A 523 21.49 18.60 -23.92
CA HIS A 523 21.86 18.07 -25.23
C HIS A 523 20.64 17.79 -26.13
N ILE A 524 19.45 18.18 -25.71
CA ILE A 524 18.25 18.09 -26.54
C ILE A 524 18.21 19.27 -27.50
N SER A 525 18.25 18.97 -28.79
CA SER A 525 18.10 19.98 -29.84
C SER A 525 16.64 20.32 -30.10
N GLU A 526 16.32 21.61 -30.17
CA GLU A 526 15.01 22.09 -30.63
C GLU A 526 14.88 22.00 -32.17
N ASP A 527 16.01 22.08 -32.88
CA ASP A 527 16.08 21.91 -34.33
C ASP A 527 16.29 20.43 -34.67
N SER A 528 15.27 19.77 -35.22
CA SER A 528 15.38 18.40 -35.65
C SER A 528 15.92 18.27 -37.06
N GLU A 529 17.01 17.53 -37.22
CA GLU A 529 17.51 17.16 -38.52
C GLU A 529 16.77 15.95 -39.09
N PRO A 530 16.41 15.95 -40.39
CA PRO A 530 15.77 14.82 -41.01
C PRO A 530 16.71 13.61 -41.03
N LEU A 531 16.18 12.42 -40.72
CA LEU A 531 16.94 11.17 -40.79
C LEU A 531 17.41 10.87 -42.22
N PRO A 532 18.52 10.14 -42.40
CA PRO A 532 18.96 9.64 -43.71
C PRO A 532 17.88 8.75 -44.37
N ASP A 533 17.77 8.82 -45.71
CA ASP A 533 16.83 8.00 -46.48
C ASP A 533 17.10 6.48 -46.35
N ALA A 534 18.33 6.08 -46.02
CA ALA A 534 18.73 4.70 -45.79
C ALA A 534 19.15 4.49 -44.34
N MET A 535 18.22 4.02 -43.51
CA MET A 535 18.48 3.54 -42.17
C MET A 535 18.58 2.01 -42.17
N GLN A 536 19.57 1.47 -41.46
CA GLN A 536 19.77 0.04 -41.29
C GLN A 536 19.31 -0.39 -39.89
N THR A 537 18.51 -1.43 -39.82
CA THR A 537 18.09 -2.02 -38.54
C THR A 537 19.28 -2.75 -37.90
N LEU A 538 19.55 -2.44 -36.64
CA LEU A 538 20.51 -3.17 -35.82
C LEU A 538 19.81 -4.37 -35.20
N HIS A 539 20.32 -5.57 -35.49
CA HIS A 539 19.88 -6.76 -34.80
C HIS A 539 20.72 -6.90 -33.51
N SER A 540 20.08 -7.13 -32.38
CA SER A 540 20.82 -7.41 -31.15
C SER A 540 21.43 -8.82 -31.26
N ASP A 541 22.73 -8.90 -31.43
CA ASP A 541 23.45 -10.18 -31.29
C ASP A 541 23.28 -10.71 -29.85
N ALA A 542 23.33 -12.04 -29.70
CA ALA A 542 23.23 -12.70 -28.40
C ALA A 542 24.33 -12.15 -27.46
N VAL A 543 23.92 -11.35 -26.49
CA VAL A 543 24.82 -10.67 -25.55
C VAL A 543 25.30 -11.67 -24.51
N ASN A 544 26.60 -11.69 -24.22
CA ASN A 544 27.18 -12.46 -23.13
C ASN A 544 26.54 -12.03 -21.77
N PRO A 545 25.93 -12.95 -21.00
CA PRO A 545 25.23 -12.64 -19.74
C PRO A 545 26.07 -11.86 -18.72
N ASP A 546 27.40 -12.08 -18.70
CA ASP A 546 28.30 -11.38 -17.77
C ASP A 546 28.56 -9.93 -18.19
N GLN A 547 28.69 -9.68 -19.48
CA GLN A 547 28.78 -8.30 -20.01
C GLN A 547 27.48 -7.53 -19.74
N GLN A 548 26.35 -8.19 -19.86
CA GLN A 548 25.04 -7.61 -19.64
C GLN A 548 24.81 -7.23 -18.17
N GLY A 549 25.15 -8.12 -17.22
CA GLY A 549 25.08 -7.82 -15.79
C GLY A 549 25.96 -6.63 -15.39
N ARG A 550 27.18 -6.56 -15.90
CA ARG A 550 28.09 -5.41 -15.70
C ARG A 550 27.55 -4.12 -16.31
N ARG A 551 26.87 -4.20 -17.47
CA ARG A 551 26.23 -3.06 -18.13
C ARG A 551 25.08 -2.50 -17.29
N ILE A 552 24.20 -3.37 -16.81
CA ILE A 552 23.08 -3.00 -15.94
C ILE A 552 23.59 -2.33 -14.67
N LEU A 553 24.58 -2.93 -14.00
CA LEU A 553 25.18 -2.36 -12.81
C LEU A 553 25.73 -0.95 -13.07
N ARG A 554 26.51 -0.75 -14.14
CA ARG A 554 27.13 0.52 -14.46
C ARG A 554 26.08 1.61 -14.75
N ALA A 555 25.02 1.27 -15.47
CA ALA A 555 23.90 2.19 -15.73
C ALA A 555 23.22 2.67 -14.45
N HIS A 556 22.94 1.75 -13.52
CA HIS A 556 22.32 2.11 -12.24
C HIS A 556 23.28 2.89 -11.32
N GLU A 557 24.57 2.56 -11.30
CA GLU A 557 25.58 3.37 -10.59
C GLU A 557 25.66 4.80 -11.13
N THR A 558 25.56 4.95 -12.45
CA THR A 558 25.54 6.25 -13.11
C THR A 558 24.33 7.08 -12.68
N LEU A 559 23.11 6.49 -12.70
CA LEU A 559 21.90 7.16 -12.25
C LEU A 559 21.92 7.48 -10.74
N ALA A 560 22.41 6.56 -9.91
CA ALA A 560 22.54 6.75 -8.47
C ALA A 560 23.48 7.91 -8.10
N ALA A 561 24.44 8.24 -8.96
CA ALA A 561 25.37 9.35 -8.73
C ALA A 561 24.78 10.73 -9.01
N LEU A 562 23.61 10.85 -9.67
CA LEU A 562 23.03 12.11 -10.11
C LEU A 562 22.42 12.93 -8.98
N SER A 563 21.75 12.28 -8.02
CA SER A 563 21.13 12.96 -6.90
C SER A 563 21.07 12.06 -5.65
N GLU A 564 20.83 12.66 -4.47
CA GLU A 564 20.64 11.88 -3.23
C GLU A 564 19.36 11.02 -3.29
N GLY A 565 18.30 11.54 -3.93
CA GLY A 565 17.06 10.77 -4.19
C GLY A 565 17.32 9.54 -5.04
N ASN A 566 18.05 9.70 -6.16
CA ASN A 566 18.44 8.59 -7.03
C ASN A 566 19.33 7.57 -6.29
N ARG A 567 20.25 8.04 -5.44
CA ARG A 567 21.10 7.15 -4.64
C ARG A 567 20.28 6.24 -3.75
N GLN A 568 19.28 6.77 -3.06
CA GLN A 568 18.37 5.99 -2.22
C GLN A 568 17.51 5.04 -3.07
N GLN A 569 17.00 5.51 -4.20
CA GLN A 569 16.15 4.74 -5.11
C GLN A 569 16.87 3.53 -5.71
N PHE A 570 18.12 3.67 -6.14
CA PHE A 570 18.88 2.63 -6.82
C PHE A 570 19.81 1.82 -5.90
N ALA A 571 19.93 2.16 -4.61
CA ALA A 571 20.87 1.53 -3.68
C ALA A 571 20.73 0.00 -3.62
N ALA A 572 19.51 -0.51 -3.45
CA ALA A 572 19.25 -1.94 -3.34
C ALA A 572 19.59 -2.71 -4.62
N VAL A 573 19.31 -2.13 -5.79
CA VAL A 573 19.61 -2.75 -7.10
C VAL A 573 21.12 -2.80 -7.33
N VAL A 574 21.83 -1.73 -7.04
CA VAL A 574 23.29 -1.63 -7.18
C VAL A 574 23.98 -2.62 -6.24
N GLU A 575 23.53 -2.75 -4.99
CA GLU A 575 24.11 -3.67 -4.02
C GLU A 575 23.88 -5.14 -4.41
N SER A 576 22.66 -5.49 -4.85
CA SER A 576 22.33 -6.84 -5.33
C SER A 576 23.15 -7.22 -6.55
N LEU A 577 23.23 -6.36 -7.56
CA LEU A 577 24.00 -6.64 -8.78
C LEU A 577 25.52 -6.78 -8.51
N ARG A 578 26.07 -5.99 -7.58
CA ARG A 578 27.47 -6.12 -7.15
C ARG A 578 27.73 -7.45 -6.48
N ALA A 579 26.83 -7.89 -5.60
CA ALA A 579 26.96 -9.17 -4.92
C ALA A 579 26.89 -10.35 -5.91
N ASP A 580 25.98 -10.31 -6.86
CA ASP A 580 25.81 -11.34 -7.88
C ASP A 580 27.04 -11.45 -8.80
N LEU A 581 27.60 -10.32 -9.24
CA LEU A 581 28.81 -10.29 -10.08
C LEU A 581 30.06 -10.73 -9.30
N ALA A 582 30.18 -10.36 -8.02
CA ALA A 582 31.30 -10.77 -7.18
C ALA A 582 31.29 -12.29 -6.90
N ASN A 583 30.13 -12.90 -6.75
CA ASN A 583 30.00 -14.35 -6.58
C ASN A 583 30.41 -15.11 -7.86
N LYS A 584 30.05 -14.60 -9.04
CA LYS A 584 30.43 -15.19 -10.33
C LYS A 584 31.94 -15.09 -10.62
N ASP A 585 32.59 -13.99 -10.22
CA ASP A 585 34.05 -13.82 -10.39
C ASP A 585 34.86 -14.74 -9.43
N GLN A 586 34.23 -15.38 -8.42
CA GLN A 586 34.88 -16.37 -7.52
C GLN A 586 34.70 -17.81 -7.99
N ASP A 587 33.71 -18.10 -8.83
CA ASP A 587 33.40 -19.45 -9.34
C ASP A 587 34.01 -19.72 -10.74
N GLY A 588 34.65 -18.75 -11.39
CA GLY A 588 35.33 -18.84 -12.69
C GLY A 588 36.84 -18.74 -12.55
#